data_aa18322f5320dc58468eb7e7c71646a6
#
_entry.id   aa18322f5320dc58468eb7e7c71646a6
#
_cell.length_a   1.000
_cell.length_b   1.000
_cell.length_c   1.000
_cell.angle_alpha   90.00
_cell.angle_beta   90.00
_cell.angle_gamma   90.00
#
_symmetry.space_group_name_H-M   'P 1'
#
loop_
_entity.id
_entity.type
_entity.pdbx_description
1 polymer ?
#
loop_
_entity_poly.entity_id
_entity_poly.type
_entity_poly.pdbx_seq_one_letter_code
_entity_poly.pdbx_strand_id
1 'polypeptide(L)'
;MQFAVCGETDEAPLARELFLRHKPHLVVVGLRLPSADGIALIKEFRNLNPVAAILALSEHADAFSAQRIFRAGARAYLTIEDAPELLWAFDEILAGHPYVGASVLPVILNNFANGSKNSRSSEINTLSDRELEIFSFIGRGVSVSELAIELHVSVKTIETHQMRMKEKLALHTAAELRQKAREWLAKSAVNRIREDPEAA
;
A
#
# COMPACT_ATOMS: atom_id res chain seq x y z
N MET A 1 -21.21 12.95 -13.52
CA MET A 1 -21.98 12.82 -12.24
C MET A 1 -21.62 13.95 -11.29
N GLN A 2 -22.53 14.35 -10.38
CA GLN A 2 -22.20 15.22 -9.24
C GLN A 2 -21.88 14.33 -8.03
N PHE A 3 -20.73 14.54 -7.40
CA PHE A 3 -20.33 13.86 -6.18
C PHE A 3 -20.52 14.81 -4.99
N ALA A 4 -21.00 14.27 -3.86
CA ALA A 4 -21.09 14.99 -2.60
C ALA A 4 -20.20 14.28 -1.58
N VAL A 5 -19.30 15.02 -0.96
CA VAL A 5 -18.47 14.50 0.14
C VAL A 5 -19.35 14.43 1.38
N CYS A 6 -19.55 13.22 1.91
CA CYS A 6 -20.37 12.96 3.10
C CYS A 6 -19.54 12.77 4.38
N GLY A 7 -18.23 12.67 4.27
CA GLY A 7 -17.30 12.56 5.40
C GLY A 7 -15.86 12.53 4.96
N GLU A 8 -14.97 13.01 5.83
CA GLU A 8 -13.53 13.06 5.64
C GLU A 8 -12.85 12.90 7.00
N THR A 9 -11.79 12.10 7.07
CA THR A 9 -10.96 11.90 8.27
C THR A 9 -9.66 11.18 7.92
N ASP A 10 -8.64 11.38 8.72
CA ASP A 10 -7.37 10.64 8.72
C ASP A 10 -7.29 9.56 9.82
N GLU A 11 -8.33 9.46 10.66
CA GLU A 11 -8.43 8.48 11.74
C GLU A 11 -9.29 7.27 11.35
N ALA A 12 -8.74 6.07 11.40
CA ALA A 12 -9.44 4.84 11.04
C ALA A 12 -10.70 4.55 11.89
N PRO A 13 -10.73 4.79 13.22
CA PRO A 13 -11.96 4.61 14.00
C PRO A 13 -13.09 5.52 13.54
N LEU A 14 -12.79 6.80 13.28
CA LEU A 14 -13.78 7.76 12.81
C LEU A 14 -14.21 7.45 11.36
N ALA A 15 -13.29 6.97 10.52
CA ALA A 15 -13.62 6.51 9.17
C ALA A 15 -14.67 5.40 9.17
N ARG A 16 -14.58 4.43 10.10
CA ARG A 16 -15.60 3.38 10.28
C ARG A 16 -16.96 3.96 10.68
N GLU A 17 -16.96 4.86 11.66
CA GLU A 17 -18.18 5.48 12.13
C GLU A 17 -18.89 6.23 11.00
N LEU A 18 -18.15 7.05 10.23
CA LEU A 18 -18.67 7.78 9.08
C LEU A 18 -19.18 6.84 7.99
N PHE A 19 -18.44 5.77 7.70
CA PHE A 19 -18.82 4.76 6.71
C PHE A 19 -20.16 4.09 7.07
N LEU A 20 -20.34 3.68 8.32
CA LEU A 20 -21.56 3.04 8.80
C LEU A 20 -22.74 4.03 8.84
N ARG A 21 -22.47 5.28 9.22
CA ARG A 21 -23.48 6.34 9.32
C ARG A 21 -24.00 6.78 7.96
N HIS A 22 -23.09 7.04 7.02
CA HIS A 22 -23.44 7.64 5.72
C HIS A 22 -23.67 6.64 4.61
N LYS A 23 -23.20 5.39 4.77
CA LYS A 23 -23.28 4.31 3.76
C LYS A 23 -22.90 4.79 2.36
N PRO A 24 -21.69 5.33 2.18
CA PRO A 24 -21.29 5.94 0.93
C PRO A 24 -21.31 4.93 -0.22
N HIS A 25 -21.62 5.40 -1.44
CA HIS A 25 -21.51 4.59 -2.65
C HIS A 25 -20.06 4.40 -3.07
N LEU A 26 -19.20 5.38 -2.74
CA LEU A 26 -17.79 5.39 -3.08
C LEU A 26 -16.96 5.88 -1.90
N VAL A 27 -15.82 5.23 -1.68
CA VAL A 27 -14.83 5.63 -0.65
C VAL A 27 -13.46 5.73 -1.29
N VAL A 28 -12.75 6.82 -0.99
CA VAL A 28 -11.32 6.96 -1.29
C VAL A 28 -10.54 6.66 -0.02
N VAL A 29 -9.63 5.71 -0.08
CA VAL A 29 -8.78 5.30 1.04
C VAL A 29 -7.33 5.57 0.72
N GLY A 30 -6.71 6.47 1.47
CA GLY A 30 -5.26 6.65 1.46
C GLY A 30 -4.57 5.41 2.02
N LEU A 31 -3.52 4.92 1.36
CA LEU A 31 -2.77 3.77 1.86
C LEU A 31 -1.97 4.11 3.10
N ARG A 32 -1.48 5.35 3.21
CA ARG A 32 -0.78 5.87 4.38
C ARG A 32 -1.76 6.61 5.28
N LEU A 33 -2.05 6.03 6.42
CA LEU A 33 -2.81 6.66 7.49
C LEU A 33 -1.90 6.79 8.72
N PRO A 34 -2.03 7.87 9.51
CA PRO A 34 -1.15 8.10 10.66
C PRO A 34 -1.13 6.96 11.68
N SER A 35 -2.25 6.29 11.89
CA SER A 35 -2.44 5.28 12.93
C SER A 35 -2.90 3.92 12.42
N ALA A 36 -3.08 3.72 11.11
CA ALA A 36 -3.68 2.52 10.56
C ALA A 36 -3.08 2.11 9.21
N ASP A 37 -3.36 0.87 8.81
CA ASP A 37 -3.04 0.32 7.50
C ASP A 37 -4.25 0.54 6.56
N GLY A 38 -4.07 1.33 5.49
CA GLY A 38 -5.13 1.62 4.53
C GLY A 38 -5.66 0.36 3.84
N ILE A 39 -4.84 -0.65 3.58
CA ILE A 39 -5.30 -1.93 3.00
C ILE A 39 -6.17 -2.70 3.99
N ALA A 40 -5.83 -2.67 5.28
CA ALA A 40 -6.68 -3.28 6.30
C ALA A 40 -8.06 -2.59 6.36
N LEU A 41 -8.08 -1.25 6.25
CA LEU A 41 -9.31 -0.47 6.21
C LEU A 41 -10.16 -0.75 4.95
N ILE A 42 -9.52 -0.91 3.78
CA ILE A 42 -10.20 -1.34 2.54
C ILE A 42 -10.89 -2.69 2.74
N LYS A 43 -10.18 -3.67 3.31
CA LYS A 43 -10.72 -5.00 3.58
C LYS A 43 -11.91 -4.94 4.55
N GLU A 44 -11.82 -4.08 5.55
CA GLU A 44 -12.90 -3.87 6.51
C GLU A 44 -14.13 -3.25 5.86
N PHE A 45 -13.99 -2.17 5.10
CA PHE A 45 -15.10 -1.55 4.37
C PHE A 45 -15.74 -2.50 3.37
N ARG A 46 -14.94 -3.33 2.70
CA ARG A 46 -15.46 -4.38 1.79
C ARG A 46 -16.31 -5.41 2.51
N ASN A 47 -15.92 -5.78 3.74
CA ASN A 47 -16.71 -6.70 4.58
C ASN A 47 -17.99 -6.05 5.11
N LEU A 48 -17.93 -4.76 5.48
CA LEU A 48 -19.10 -4.01 5.99
C LEU A 48 -20.13 -3.71 4.89
N ASN A 49 -19.68 -3.39 3.68
CA ASN A 49 -20.55 -3.13 2.54
C ASN A 49 -19.92 -3.64 1.23
N PRO A 50 -20.27 -4.88 0.79
CA PRO A 50 -19.70 -5.47 -0.43
C PRO A 50 -20.02 -4.73 -1.73
N VAL A 51 -21.00 -3.83 -1.76
CA VAL A 51 -21.38 -3.09 -2.97
C VAL A 51 -20.69 -1.72 -3.07
N ALA A 52 -20.15 -1.19 -1.97
CA ALA A 52 -19.43 0.09 -2.00
C ALA A 52 -18.23 0.02 -2.95
N ALA A 53 -18.09 1.03 -3.81
CA ALA A 53 -16.91 1.19 -4.63
C ALA A 53 -15.77 1.75 -3.78
N ILE A 54 -14.60 1.11 -3.80
CA ILE A 54 -13.44 1.53 -3.01
C ILE A 54 -12.29 1.83 -3.96
N LEU A 55 -11.77 3.06 -3.88
CA LEU A 55 -10.57 3.52 -4.56
C LEU A 55 -9.43 3.63 -3.56
N ALA A 56 -8.30 3.02 -3.86
CA ALA A 56 -7.06 3.19 -3.10
C ALA A 56 -6.23 4.32 -3.70
N LEU A 57 -5.72 5.23 -2.86
CA LEU A 57 -4.86 6.32 -3.25
C LEU A 57 -3.50 6.20 -2.56
N SER A 58 -2.41 6.30 -3.32
CA SER A 58 -1.03 6.21 -2.82
C SER A 58 -0.21 7.42 -3.27
N GLU A 59 0.90 7.67 -2.62
CA GLU A 59 1.87 8.66 -3.09
C GLU A 59 2.71 8.15 -4.27
N HIS A 60 2.98 6.84 -4.31
CA HIS A 60 3.83 6.23 -5.32
C HIS A 60 3.21 4.95 -5.88
N ALA A 61 3.47 4.69 -7.16
CA ALA A 61 3.08 3.44 -7.80
C ALA A 61 3.94 2.27 -7.32
N ASP A 62 3.27 1.17 -6.93
CA ASP A 62 3.94 -0.07 -6.53
C ASP A 62 3.11 -1.30 -6.93
N ALA A 63 3.71 -2.17 -7.74
CA ALA A 63 3.06 -3.37 -8.25
C ALA A 63 2.72 -4.39 -7.15
N PHE A 64 3.51 -4.39 -6.08
CA PHE A 64 3.30 -5.30 -4.96
C PHE A 64 2.09 -4.88 -4.13
N SER A 65 1.97 -3.59 -3.86
CA SER A 65 0.79 -3.01 -3.22
C SER A 65 -0.45 -3.18 -4.07
N ALA A 66 -0.36 -3.03 -5.41
CA ALA A 66 -1.48 -3.22 -6.31
C ALA A 66 -2.18 -4.57 -6.11
N GLN A 67 -1.43 -5.67 -6.08
CA GLN A 67 -2.00 -7.00 -5.87
C GLN A 67 -2.74 -7.12 -4.53
N ARG A 68 -2.20 -6.52 -3.47
CA ARG A 68 -2.78 -6.55 -2.12
C ARG A 68 -4.04 -5.70 -2.04
N ILE A 69 -4.02 -4.51 -2.66
CA ILE A 69 -5.13 -3.57 -2.73
C ILE A 69 -6.35 -4.22 -3.40
N PHE A 70 -6.16 -4.80 -4.58
CA PHE A 70 -7.25 -5.47 -5.28
C PHE A 70 -7.76 -6.73 -4.56
N ARG A 71 -6.88 -7.51 -3.93
CA ARG A 71 -7.27 -8.63 -3.06
C ARG A 71 -8.03 -8.19 -1.81
N ALA A 72 -7.74 -7.01 -1.28
CA ALA A 72 -8.49 -6.44 -0.16
C ALA A 72 -9.89 -5.98 -0.55
N GLY A 73 -10.16 -5.81 -1.86
CA GLY A 73 -11.47 -5.49 -2.39
C GLY A 73 -11.62 -4.08 -2.96
N ALA A 74 -10.54 -3.33 -3.12
CA ALA A 74 -10.57 -2.08 -3.90
C ALA A 74 -10.91 -2.38 -5.36
N ARG A 75 -11.53 -1.43 -6.03
CA ARG A 75 -11.84 -1.47 -7.47
C ARG A 75 -10.97 -0.54 -8.29
N ALA A 76 -10.34 0.46 -7.65
CA ALA A 76 -9.36 1.31 -8.30
C ALA A 76 -8.11 1.48 -7.46
N TYR A 77 -6.99 1.72 -8.15
CA TYR A 77 -5.73 2.10 -7.56
C TYR A 77 -5.08 3.22 -8.36
N LEU A 78 -4.92 4.39 -7.73
CA LEU A 78 -4.30 5.58 -8.28
C LEU A 78 -3.17 6.06 -7.38
N THR A 79 -2.26 6.85 -7.96
CA THR A 79 -1.34 7.69 -7.18
C THR A 79 -1.82 9.13 -7.16
N ILE A 80 -1.15 9.98 -6.37
CA ILE A 80 -1.40 11.43 -6.36
C ILE A 80 -1.12 12.04 -7.75
N GLU A 81 -0.18 11.48 -8.51
CA GLU A 81 0.12 11.91 -9.89
C GLU A 81 -1.07 11.70 -10.85
N ASP A 82 -1.90 10.68 -10.57
CA ASP A 82 -3.11 10.37 -11.34
C ASP A 82 -4.33 11.21 -10.90
N ALA A 83 -4.17 12.23 -10.05
CA ALA A 83 -5.27 13.07 -9.57
C ALA A 83 -6.17 13.66 -10.69
N PRO A 84 -5.65 14.03 -11.89
CA PRO A 84 -6.50 14.46 -13.01
C PRO A 84 -7.49 13.38 -13.50
N GLU A 85 -7.19 12.10 -13.26
CA GLU A 85 -8.04 10.98 -13.69
C GLU A 85 -9.10 10.59 -12.65
N LEU A 86 -9.09 11.22 -11.46
CA LEU A 86 -9.88 10.79 -10.30
C LEU A 86 -11.39 10.71 -10.60
N LEU A 87 -11.95 11.72 -11.27
CA LEU A 87 -13.38 11.72 -11.60
C LEU A 87 -13.74 10.63 -12.60
N TRP A 88 -12.87 10.36 -13.57
CA TRP A 88 -13.04 9.27 -14.50
C TRP A 88 -12.98 7.91 -13.80
N ALA A 89 -12.02 7.73 -12.91
CA ALA A 89 -11.92 6.53 -12.09
C ALA A 89 -13.19 6.29 -11.24
N PHE A 90 -13.80 7.34 -10.71
CA PHE A 90 -15.05 7.25 -9.97
C PHE A 90 -16.19 6.73 -10.83
N ASP A 91 -16.36 7.27 -12.04
CA ASP A 91 -17.39 6.82 -12.97
C ASP A 91 -17.20 5.36 -13.35
N GLU A 92 -15.97 4.91 -13.64
CA GLU A 92 -15.64 3.53 -13.99
C GLU A 92 -15.96 2.56 -12.85
N ILE A 93 -15.49 2.85 -11.62
CA ILE A 93 -15.71 1.91 -10.50
C ILE A 93 -17.15 1.86 -10.03
N LEU A 94 -17.92 2.95 -10.19
CA LEU A 94 -19.35 2.96 -9.93
C LEU A 94 -20.15 2.20 -11.01
N ALA A 95 -19.67 2.19 -12.26
CA ALA A 95 -20.18 1.33 -13.32
C ALA A 95 -19.82 -0.16 -13.14
N GLY A 96 -18.94 -0.46 -12.17
CA GLY A 96 -18.49 -1.83 -11.87
C GLY A 96 -17.18 -2.24 -12.54
N HIS A 97 -16.56 -1.35 -13.32
CA HIS A 97 -15.29 -1.61 -13.99
C HIS A 97 -14.11 -1.33 -13.05
N PRO A 98 -13.07 -2.18 -12.99
CA PRO A 98 -11.85 -1.85 -12.28
C PRO A 98 -11.07 -0.74 -13.00
N TYR A 99 -10.37 0.10 -12.25
CA TYR A 99 -9.58 1.17 -12.80
C TYR A 99 -8.16 1.20 -12.20
N VAL A 100 -7.17 1.45 -13.04
CA VAL A 100 -5.76 1.60 -12.62
C VAL A 100 -5.22 2.88 -13.25
N GLY A 101 -4.66 3.75 -12.43
CA GLY A 101 -4.07 5.02 -12.89
C GLY A 101 -2.94 4.82 -13.89
N ALA A 102 -2.74 5.80 -14.77
CA ALA A 102 -1.72 5.75 -15.83
C ALA A 102 -0.30 5.57 -15.28
N SER A 103 -0.01 6.09 -14.09
CA SER A 103 1.29 5.92 -13.41
C SER A 103 1.50 4.50 -12.87
N VAL A 104 0.42 3.81 -12.50
CA VAL A 104 0.46 2.48 -11.86
C VAL A 104 0.48 1.35 -12.89
N LEU A 105 -0.21 1.52 -14.01
CA LEU A 105 -0.41 0.46 -15.01
C LEU A 105 0.91 -0.10 -15.57
N PRO A 106 1.91 0.70 -15.97
CA PRO A 106 3.19 0.17 -16.44
C PRO A 106 3.91 -0.66 -15.39
N VAL A 107 3.86 -0.24 -14.13
CA VAL A 107 4.51 -0.93 -13.00
C VAL A 107 3.90 -2.31 -12.79
N ILE A 108 2.58 -2.42 -12.90
CA ILE A 108 1.87 -3.71 -12.80
C ILE A 108 2.23 -4.60 -14.01
N LEU A 109 2.17 -4.08 -15.23
CA LEU A 109 2.46 -4.84 -16.45
C LEU A 109 3.88 -5.36 -16.47
N ASN A 110 4.87 -4.55 -16.09
CA ASN A 110 6.26 -4.96 -15.98
C ASN A 110 6.43 -6.09 -14.96
N ASN A 111 5.74 -6.03 -13.82
CA ASN A 111 5.79 -7.10 -12.83
C ASN A 111 5.22 -8.42 -13.37
N PHE A 112 4.15 -8.36 -14.16
CA PHE A 112 3.58 -9.55 -14.82
C PHE A 112 4.51 -10.08 -15.94
N ALA A 113 5.05 -9.21 -16.79
CA ALA A 113 5.90 -9.57 -17.92
C ALA A 113 7.21 -10.25 -17.47
N ASN A 114 7.80 -9.76 -16.37
CA ASN A 114 9.03 -10.32 -15.81
C ASN A 114 8.81 -11.62 -15.04
N GLY A 115 7.60 -12.12 -14.99
CA GLY A 115 7.20 -13.38 -14.38
C GLY A 115 7.51 -13.43 -12.90
N SER A 116 6.53 -13.65 -12.08
CA SER A 116 6.68 -13.87 -10.63
C SER A 116 7.49 -15.15 -10.34
N LYS A 117 8.75 -15.21 -10.77
CA LYS A 117 9.70 -16.30 -10.46
C LYS A 117 10.17 -16.28 -9.00
N ASN A 118 9.60 -15.45 -8.16
CA ASN A 118 9.98 -15.32 -6.76
C ASN A 118 9.00 -16.00 -5.82
N SER A 119 9.01 -17.33 -5.81
CA SER A 119 8.38 -18.12 -4.72
C SER A 119 8.96 -17.82 -3.31
N ARG A 120 10.03 -17.03 -3.21
CA ARG A 120 10.59 -16.51 -1.94
C ARG A 120 9.99 -15.17 -1.50
N SER A 121 9.19 -14.51 -2.33
CA SER A 121 8.44 -13.30 -1.94
C SER A 121 7.18 -13.63 -1.13
N SER A 122 6.80 -14.90 -0.98
CA SER A 122 5.62 -15.29 -0.21
C SER A 122 5.71 -14.88 1.26
N GLU A 123 6.90 -14.90 1.87
CA GLU A 123 7.10 -14.51 3.26
C GLU A 123 6.94 -12.99 3.47
N ILE A 124 7.52 -12.17 2.56
CA ILE A 124 7.39 -10.71 2.59
C ILE A 124 5.92 -10.28 2.39
N ASN A 125 5.14 -11.09 1.67
CA ASN A 125 3.70 -10.87 1.49
C ASN A 125 2.87 -10.96 2.79
N THR A 126 3.45 -11.45 3.87
CA THR A 126 2.81 -11.49 5.19
C THR A 126 2.91 -10.17 5.94
N LEU A 127 3.82 -9.28 5.52
CA LEU A 127 3.98 -7.96 6.11
C LEU A 127 2.79 -7.07 5.73
N SER A 128 2.31 -6.27 6.69
CA SER A 128 1.39 -5.16 6.40
C SER A 128 2.09 -4.08 5.59
N ASP A 129 1.33 -3.15 4.99
CA ASP A 129 1.95 -2.07 4.21
C ASP A 129 2.86 -1.20 5.05
N ARG A 130 2.46 -0.91 6.29
CA ARG A 130 3.28 -0.17 7.24
C ARG A 130 4.56 -0.92 7.62
N GLU A 131 4.47 -2.23 7.82
CA GLU A 131 5.64 -3.07 8.05
C GLU A 131 6.56 -3.13 6.83
N LEU A 132 5.99 -3.21 5.62
CA LEU A 132 6.76 -3.23 4.38
C LEU A 132 7.45 -1.89 4.13
N GLU A 133 6.79 -0.78 4.39
CA GLU A 133 7.38 0.56 4.35
C GLU A 133 8.58 0.66 5.30
N ILE A 134 8.39 0.32 6.58
CA ILE A 134 9.46 0.28 7.57
C ILE A 134 10.59 -0.68 7.14
N PHE A 135 10.23 -1.84 6.59
CA PHE A 135 11.18 -2.83 6.08
C PHE A 135 12.03 -2.26 4.94
N SER A 136 11.43 -1.47 4.05
CA SER A 136 12.15 -0.81 2.95
C SER A 136 13.18 0.21 3.46
N PHE A 137 12.82 1.01 4.45
CA PHE A 137 13.73 1.97 5.08
C PHE A 137 14.87 1.28 5.83
N ILE A 138 14.57 0.20 6.56
CA ILE A 138 15.60 -0.64 7.22
C ILE A 138 16.61 -1.17 6.20
N GLY A 139 16.13 -1.61 5.04
CA GLY A 139 16.99 -2.07 3.94
C GLY A 139 17.88 -0.97 3.36
N ARG A 140 17.43 0.27 3.34
CA ARG A 140 18.23 1.46 2.97
C ARG A 140 19.25 1.85 4.05
N GLY A 141 19.17 1.26 5.24
CA GLY A 141 20.08 1.55 6.35
C GLY A 141 19.63 2.71 7.25
N VAL A 142 18.40 3.19 7.11
CA VAL A 142 17.82 4.25 7.96
C VAL A 142 17.72 3.75 9.39
N SER A 143 18.13 4.56 10.35
CA SER A 143 18.08 4.22 11.79
C SER A 143 16.65 4.27 12.33
N VAL A 144 16.41 3.59 13.46
CA VAL A 144 15.10 3.59 14.12
C VAL A 144 14.64 5.00 14.52
N SER A 145 15.58 5.84 14.95
CA SER A 145 15.28 7.22 15.34
C SER A 145 14.90 8.09 14.14
N GLU A 146 15.62 7.99 13.04
CA GLU A 146 15.30 8.68 11.80
C GLU A 146 13.95 8.21 11.24
N LEU A 147 13.68 6.89 11.28
CA LEU A 147 12.39 6.33 10.89
C LEU A 147 11.23 6.87 11.72
N ALA A 148 11.43 7.03 13.03
CA ALA A 148 10.40 7.56 13.92
C ALA A 148 10.03 9.01 13.54
N ILE A 149 11.03 9.81 13.17
CA ILE A 149 10.85 11.19 12.70
C ILE A 149 10.14 11.20 11.33
N GLU A 150 10.67 10.47 10.36
CA GLU A 150 10.16 10.39 8.98
C GLU A 150 8.70 9.95 8.93
N LEU A 151 8.37 8.98 9.75
CA LEU A 151 7.02 8.38 9.78
C LEU A 151 6.09 9.01 10.83
N HIS A 152 6.52 10.07 11.51
CA HIS A 152 5.77 10.81 12.54
C HIS A 152 5.20 9.91 13.66
N VAL A 153 5.99 8.94 14.11
CA VAL A 153 5.62 7.99 15.17
C VAL A 153 6.69 7.91 16.25
N SER A 154 6.39 7.26 17.38
CA SER A 154 7.40 7.05 18.42
C SER A 154 8.42 5.96 18.03
N VAL A 155 9.64 6.05 18.57
CA VAL A 155 10.66 5.00 18.46
C VAL A 155 10.10 3.65 18.90
N LYS A 156 9.33 3.63 19.99
CA LYS A 156 8.67 2.42 20.50
C LYS A 156 7.69 1.81 19.49
N THR A 157 7.02 2.63 18.70
CA THR A 157 6.13 2.17 17.63
C THR A 157 6.93 1.45 16.54
N ILE A 158 8.07 2.01 16.11
CA ILE A 158 8.96 1.36 15.14
C ILE A 158 9.49 0.03 15.68
N GLU A 159 9.94 -0.01 16.94
CA GLU A 159 10.41 -1.26 17.57
C GLU A 159 9.32 -2.33 17.63
N THR A 160 8.08 -1.93 17.90
CA THR A 160 6.93 -2.85 17.87
C THR A 160 6.70 -3.43 16.47
N HIS A 161 6.80 -2.61 15.42
CA HIS A 161 6.72 -3.10 14.04
C HIS A 161 7.89 -4.03 13.71
N GLN A 162 9.12 -3.71 14.12
CA GLN A 162 10.28 -4.60 13.94
C GLN A 162 10.09 -5.95 14.62
N MET A 163 9.52 -5.98 15.83
CA MET A 163 9.21 -7.21 16.52
C MET A 163 8.21 -8.07 15.74
N ARG A 164 7.10 -7.48 15.29
CA ARG A 164 6.09 -8.17 14.49
C ARG A 164 6.64 -8.67 13.16
N MET A 165 7.50 -7.88 12.50
CA MET A 165 8.16 -8.31 11.25
C MET A 165 9.06 -9.52 11.50
N LYS A 166 9.84 -9.54 12.58
CA LYS A 166 10.68 -10.69 12.93
C LYS A 166 9.84 -11.95 13.14
N GLU A 167 8.73 -11.85 13.87
CA GLU A 167 7.80 -12.96 14.07
C GLU A 167 7.24 -13.49 12.74
N LYS A 168 6.73 -12.60 11.89
CA LYS A 168 6.14 -12.97 10.58
C LYS A 168 7.14 -13.57 9.61
N LEU A 169 8.40 -13.12 9.67
CA LEU A 169 9.49 -13.57 8.78
C LEU A 169 10.34 -14.70 9.40
N ALA A 170 9.95 -15.20 10.58
CA ALA A 170 10.70 -16.21 11.34
C ALA A 170 12.18 -15.82 11.58
N LEU A 171 12.41 -14.55 11.96
CA LEU A 171 13.73 -13.99 12.24
C LEU A 171 13.89 -13.76 13.75
N HIS A 172 15.12 -13.92 14.26
CA HIS A 172 15.40 -13.82 15.69
C HIS A 172 16.07 -12.50 16.08
N THR A 173 16.85 -11.92 15.19
CA THR A 173 17.67 -10.74 15.48
C THR A 173 17.36 -9.55 14.58
N ALA A 174 17.68 -8.35 15.06
CA ALA A 174 17.59 -7.13 14.24
C ALA A 174 18.61 -7.14 13.08
N ALA A 175 19.73 -7.87 13.23
CA ALA A 175 20.73 -8.02 12.17
C ALA A 175 20.17 -8.84 11.00
N GLU A 176 19.49 -9.95 11.28
CA GLU A 176 18.81 -10.78 10.27
C GLU A 176 17.71 -9.98 9.55
N LEU A 177 16.93 -9.17 10.29
CA LEU A 177 15.91 -8.31 9.69
C LEU A 177 16.54 -7.30 8.72
N ARG A 178 17.64 -6.63 9.12
CA ARG A 178 18.36 -5.69 8.26
C ARG A 178 18.94 -6.36 7.02
N GLN A 179 19.53 -7.53 7.17
CA GLN A 179 20.09 -8.29 6.06
C GLN A 179 18.99 -8.69 5.06
N LYS A 180 17.89 -9.26 5.54
CA LYS A 180 16.76 -9.67 4.70
C LYS A 180 16.14 -8.49 3.96
N ALA A 181 16.05 -7.33 4.61
CA ALA A 181 15.57 -6.10 4.01
C ALA A 181 16.49 -5.57 2.90
N ARG A 182 17.81 -5.60 3.11
CA ARG A 182 18.79 -5.24 2.07
C ARG A 182 18.74 -6.17 0.86
N GLU A 183 18.65 -7.47 1.09
CA GLU A 183 18.55 -8.47 0.02
C GLU A 183 17.26 -8.27 -0.81
N TRP A 184 16.16 -7.95 -0.14
CA TRP A 184 14.90 -7.67 -0.80
C TRP A 184 14.96 -6.40 -1.65
N LEU A 185 15.53 -5.30 -1.13
CA LEU A 185 15.74 -4.06 -1.88
C LEU A 185 16.68 -4.24 -3.07
N ALA A 186 17.81 -4.95 -2.88
CA ALA A 186 18.77 -5.21 -3.97
C ALA A 186 18.10 -5.96 -5.13
N LYS A 187 17.24 -6.94 -4.83
CA LYS A 187 16.49 -7.68 -5.84
C LYS A 187 15.46 -6.78 -6.54
N SER A 188 14.81 -5.90 -5.80
CA SER A 188 13.85 -4.93 -6.34
C SER A 188 14.53 -3.84 -7.18
N ALA A 189 15.76 -3.45 -6.85
CA ALA A 189 16.58 -2.49 -7.59
C ALA A 189 17.14 -3.09 -8.91
N VAL A 190 17.62 -4.34 -8.86
CA VAL A 190 18.12 -5.05 -10.07
C VAL A 190 17.00 -5.19 -11.11
N ASN A 191 15.76 -5.37 -10.68
CA ASN A 191 14.62 -5.36 -11.60
C ASN A 191 14.41 -3.98 -12.23
N ARG A 192 14.61 -2.86 -11.51
CA ARG A 192 14.50 -1.49 -12.05
C ARG A 192 15.57 -1.15 -13.07
N ILE A 193 16.84 -1.54 -12.84
CA ILE A 193 17.97 -1.24 -13.76
C ILE A 193 17.86 -2.04 -15.06
N ARG A 194 17.20 -3.19 -15.06
CA ARG A 194 16.91 -3.93 -16.30
C ARG A 194 15.80 -3.31 -17.14
N GLU A 195 14.99 -2.43 -16.54
CA GLU A 195 13.83 -1.79 -17.16
C GLU A 195 14.13 -0.39 -17.74
N ASP A 196 15.26 0.24 -17.35
CA ASP A 196 15.67 1.58 -17.82
C ASP A 196 17.17 1.61 -18.16
N PRO A 197 17.57 1.18 -19.37
CA PRO A 197 18.97 1.19 -19.79
C PRO A 197 19.51 2.60 -20.08
N GLU A 198 18.71 3.65 -20.07
CA GLU A 198 19.14 5.03 -20.31
C GLU A 198 19.47 5.83 -19.03
N ALA A 199 19.34 5.23 -17.86
CA ALA A 199 19.63 5.88 -16.56
C ALA A 199 21.02 5.54 -15.98
N ALA A 200 21.99 5.10 -16.82
CA ALA A 200 23.36 4.79 -16.43
C ALA A 200 24.38 5.78 -17.02
#